data_93e9079407e7f7d93fbabe9f82dd3705
#
_entry.id   93e9079407e7f7d93fbabe9f82dd3705
#
_cell.length_a   1.000
_cell.length_b   1.000
_cell.length_c   1.000
_cell.angle_alpha   90.00
_cell.angle_beta   90.00
_cell.angle_gamma   90.00
#
_symmetry.space_group_name_H-M   'P 1'
#
loop_
_entity.id
_entity.type
_entity.pdbx_description
1 polymer ?
#
loop_
_entity_poly.entity_id
_entity_poly.type
_entity_poly.pdbx_seq_one_letter_code
_entity_poly.pdbx_strand_id
1 'polypeptide(L)'
;MNFYTEDYWQGEQINPILYNTVCNNFQKEQNVMGGGQKTGWKLHMMGLKDVNILIEWIDACIPEAARIISGGESTDDYGASIYDDRGFRIVECWGIHYNKGQYVTKHNHFPFALSFNYCVSAPEGSSHFILEEEEIETKPGRVVFFQSHMNHYIHPNKSDGRCMVVGNIVYDPQIILPQSLYQS
;
A
#
# COMPACT_ATOMS: atom_id res chain seq x y z
N MET A 1 17.93 -2.48 -0.80
CA MET A 1 16.75 -3.38 -0.72
C MET A 1 15.62 -2.69 -1.47
N ASN A 2 14.91 -3.39 -2.34
CA ASN A 2 13.95 -2.74 -3.25
C ASN A 2 12.55 -2.57 -2.65
N PHE A 3 12.31 -3.17 -1.51
CA PHE A 3 11.04 -3.10 -0.78
C PHE A 3 11.27 -3.25 0.73
N TYR A 4 10.26 -2.88 1.51
CA TYR A 4 10.20 -3.05 2.95
C TYR A 4 8.92 -3.77 3.34
N THR A 5 8.97 -4.64 4.34
CA THR A 5 7.78 -5.34 4.87
C THR A 5 7.67 -5.15 6.36
N GLU A 6 6.43 -5.00 6.84
CA GLU A 6 6.10 -4.93 8.26
C GLU A 6 4.84 -5.74 8.54
N ASP A 7 4.81 -6.46 9.65
CA ASP A 7 3.65 -7.24 10.09
C ASP A 7 2.86 -6.47 11.15
N TYR A 8 1.58 -6.23 10.89
CA TYR A 8 0.71 -5.52 11.82
C TYR A 8 0.28 -6.43 12.96
N TRP A 9 0.68 -6.09 14.18
CA TRP A 9 0.41 -6.89 15.37
C TRP A 9 -1.09 -7.05 15.73
N GLN A 10 -1.96 -6.16 15.24
CA GLN A 10 -3.42 -6.27 15.37
C GLN A 10 -4.09 -6.87 14.12
N GLY A 11 -3.33 -7.39 13.17
CA GLY A 11 -3.86 -7.89 11.90
C GLY A 11 -4.95 -8.94 12.08
N GLU A 12 -4.78 -9.89 12.99
CA GLU A 12 -5.78 -10.95 13.25
C GLU A 12 -7.12 -10.39 13.71
N GLN A 13 -7.13 -9.27 14.44
CA GLN A 13 -8.34 -8.67 14.99
C GLN A 13 -9.04 -7.76 13.96
N ILE A 14 -8.28 -6.99 13.19
CA ILE A 14 -8.83 -5.99 12.27
C ILE A 14 -9.18 -6.56 10.89
N ASN A 15 -8.46 -7.57 10.42
CA ASN A 15 -8.61 -8.10 9.07
C ASN A 15 -10.01 -8.63 8.75
N PRO A 16 -10.72 -9.35 9.64
CA PRO A 16 -12.11 -9.77 9.36
C PRO A 16 -13.06 -8.58 9.14
N ILE A 17 -12.83 -7.48 9.86
CA ILE A 17 -13.63 -6.25 9.73
C ILE A 17 -13.28 -5.56 8.41
N LEU A 18 -12.00 -5.38 8.12
CA LEU A 18 -11.50 -4.79 6.87
C LEU A 18 -11.98 -5.57 5.63
N TYR A 19 -11.98 -6.90 5.71
CA TYR A 19 -12.51 -7.75 4.63
C TYR A 19 -13.95 -7.41 4.30
N ASN A 20 -14.81 -7.35 5.32
CA ASN A 20 -16.21 -6.98 5.15
C ASN A 20 -16.36 -5.54 4.64
N THR A 21 -15.56 -4.61 5.16
CA THR A 21 -15.57 -3.22 4.72
C THR A 21 -15.21 -3.11 3.24
N VAL A 22 -14.16 -3.79 2.78
CA VAL A 22 -13.79 -3.80 1.36
C VAL A 22 -14.91 -4.39 0.51
N CYS A 23 -15.46 -5.55 0.88
CA CYS A 23 -16.52 -6.22 0.12
C CYS A 23 -17.83 -5.43 0.04
N ASN A 24 -18.16 -4.64 1.08
CA ASN A 24 -19.37 -3.83 1.12
C ASN A 24 -19.25 -2.49 0.37
N ASN A 25 -18.04 -2.11 -0.07
CA ASN A 25 -17.77 -0.82 -0.71
C ASN A 25 -17.27 -0.94 -2.15
N PHE A 26 -17.49 -2.07 -2.83
CA PHE A 26 -17.14 -2.23 -4.24
C PHE A 26 -17.87 -1.23 -5.13
N GLN A 27 -17.15 -0.69 -6.10
CA GLN A 27 -17.75 0.13 -7.16
C GLN A 27 -18.11 -0.74 -8.36
N LYS A 28 -19.37 -0.68 -8.79
CA LYS A 28 -19.94 -1.54 -9.84
C LYS A 28 -19.25 -1.43 -11.20
N GLU A 29 -18.59 -0.31 -11.48
CA GLU A 29 -17.99 -0.01 -12.79
C GLU A 29 -16.46 -0.10 -12.81
N GLN A 30 -15.83 -0.49 -11.70
CA GLN A 30 -14.38 -0.54 -11.61
C GLN A 30 -13.89 -1.99 -11.45
N ASN A 31 -13.72 -2.68 -12.57
CA ASN A 31 -13.03 -3.95 -12.59
C ASN A 31 -11.53 -3.72 -12.76
N VAL A 32 -10.74 -4.47 -11.99
CA VAL A 32 -9.29 -4.56 -12.19
C VAL A 32 -9.02 -5.41 -13.42
N MET A 33 -8.01 -5.09 -14.20
CA MET A 33 -7.53 -5.98 -15.24
C MET A 33 -7.24 -7.36 -14.63
N GLY A 34 -7.85 -8.41 -15.19
CA GLY A 34 -7.79 -9.74 -14.58
C GLY A 34 -8.98 -10.10 -13.68
N GLY A 35 -9.99 -9.21 -13.54
CA GLY A 35 -11.32 -9.51 -13.00
C GLY A 35 -11.54 -9.26 -11.51
N GLY A 36 -10.56 -8.73 -10.77
CA GLY A 36 -10.76 -8.37 -9.36
C GLY A 36 -11.80 -7.28 -9.16
N GLN A 37 -12.51 -7.31 -8.03
CA GLN A 37 -13.43 -6.26 -7.60
C GLN A 37 -12.71 -5.26 -6.70
N LYS A 38 -12.97 -3.96 -6.87
CA LYS A 38 -12.33 -2.93 -6.07
C LYS A 38 -13.28 -1.86 -5.55
N THR A 39 -12.87 -1.19 -4.48
CA THR A 39 -13.50 0.03 -3.97
C THR A 39 -13.07 1.25 -4.79
N GLY A 40 -13.60 2.42 -4.46
CA GLY A 40 -13.08 3.70 -4.98
C GLY A 40 -11.67 4.00 -4.47
N TRP A 41 -10.97 4.90 -5.18
CA TRP A 41 -9.57 5.29 -4.93
C TRP A 41 -9.33 6.08 -3.63
N LYS A 42 -10.39 6.45 -2.92
CA LYS A 42 -10.33 7.28 -1.70
C LYS A 42 -10.90 6.56 -0.48
N LEU A 43 -10.69 5.24 -0.38
CA LEU A 43 -11.16 4.43 0.75
C LEU A 43 -10.73 5.03 2.10
N HIS A 44 -9.48 5.52 2.20
CA HIS A 44 -8.92 6.17 3.39
C HIS A 44 -9.62 7.49 3.79
N MET A 45 -10.42 8.08 2.91
CA MET A 45 -11.14 9.34 3.16
C MET A 45 -12.63 9.12 3.48
N MET A 46 -13.10 7.87 3.52
CA MET A 46 -14.51 7.56 3.75
C MET A 46 -14.93 7.65 5.23
N GLY A 47 -14.02 7.91 6.15
CA GLY A 47 -14.32 7.99 7.59
C GLY A 47 -14.65 6.65 8.24
N LEU A 48 -14.27 5.54 7.62
CA LEU A 48 -14.50 4.19 8.14
C LEU A 48 -13.47 3.87 9.22
N LYS A 49 -13.95 3.55 10.43
CA LYS A 49 -13.09 3.43 11.61
C LYS A 49 -11.97 2.41 11.46
N ASP A 50 -12.28 1.24 10.93
CA ASP A 50 -11.32 0.16 10.70
C ASP A 50 -10.28 0.52 9.66
N VAL A 51 -10.68 1.20 8.60
CA VAL A 51 -9.76 1.74 7.59
C VAL A 51 -8.86 2.81 8.19
N ASN A 52 -9.41 3.73 8.98
CA ASN A 52 -8.61 4.78 9.63
C ASN A 52 -7.53 4.19 10.55
N ILE A 53 -7.88 3.18 11.36
CA ILE A 53 -6.93 2.48 12.23
C ILE A 53 -5.79 1.84 11.41
N LEU A 54 -6.11 1.17 10.30
CA LEU A 54 -5.10 0.59 9.42
C LEU A 54 -4.21 1.68 8.79
N ILE A 55 -4.81 2.75 8.29
CA ILE A 55 -4.09 3.83 7.62
C ILE A 55 -3.17 4.59 8.58
N GLU A 56 -3.59 4.84 9.81
CA GLU A 56 -2.75 5.44 10.86
C GLU A 56 -1.50 4.58 11.12
N TRP A 57 -1.65 3.26 11.17
CA TRP A 57 -0.50 2.36 11.32
C TRP A 57 0.39 2.32 10.07
N ILE A 58 -0.18 2.25 8.86
CA ILE A 58 0.58 2.29 7.61
C ILE A 58 1.37 3.61 7.50
N ASP A 59 0.72 4.73 7.83
CA ASP A 59 1.35 6.06 7.80
C ASP A 59 2.56 6.13 8.74
N ALA A 60 2.44 5.54 9.92
CA ALA A 60 3.55 5.43 10.88
C ALA A 60 4.73 4.55 10.38
N CYS A 61 4.49 3.63 9.45
CA CYS A 61 5.55 2.80 8.86
C CYS A 61 6.29 3.49 7.69
N ILE A 62 5.72 4.54 7.08
CA ILE A 62 6.26 5.17 5.87
C ILE A 62 7.69 5.68 6.06
N PRO A 63 8.07 6.39 7.15
CA PRO A 63 9.42 6.91 7.33
C PRO A 63 10.49 5.82 7.28
N GLU A 64 10.26 4.72 7.98
CA GLU A 64 11.20 3.59 8.00
C GLU A 64 11.26 2.88 6.64
N ALA A 65 10.11 2.68 5.99
CA ALA A 65 10.04 2.13 4.66
C ALA A 65 10.84 2.98 3.65
N ALA A 66 10.64 4.30 3.66
CA ALA A 66 11.36 5.24 2.81
C ALA A 66 12.88 5.18 3.06
N ARG A 67 13.29 5.15 4.32
CA ARG A 67 14.70 5.05 4.71
C ARG A 67 15.35 3.76 4.17
N ILE A 68 14.72 2.62 4.36
CA ILE A 68 15.25 1.32 3.92
C ILE A 68 15.29 1.21 2.38
N ILE A 69 14.22 1.63 1.71
CA ILE A 69 14.10 1.55 0.25
C ILE A 69 15.08 2.49 -0.44
N SER A 70 15.38 3.66 0.14
CA SER A 70 16.37 4.61 -0.41
C SER A 70 17.83 4.23 -0.17
N GLY A 71 18.10 3.10 0.49
CA GLY A 71 19.46 2.61 0.72
C GLY A 71 20.01 2.86 2.12
N GLY A 72 19.18 3.28 3.06
CA GLY A 72 19.45 3.26 4.50
C GLY A 72 20.27 4.41 5.08
N GLU A 73 21.03 5.16 4.28
CA GLU A 73 21.90 6.23 4.77
C GLU A 73 21.86 7.44 3.85
N SER A 74 20.73 8.12 3.87
CA SER A 74 20.65 9.44 3.29
C SER A 74 20.68 10.47 4.42
N THR A 75 21.83 10.53 5.08
CA THR A 75 22.16 11.60 6.02
C THR A 75 23.01 12.64 5.29
N ASP A 76 22.73 13.92 5.52
CA ASP A 76 23.67 14.99 5.16
C ASP A 76 24.95 14.86 6.00
N ASP A 77 25.95 15.69 5.73
CA ASP A 77 27.22 15.72 6.48
C ASP A 77 27.04 16.02 8.00
N TYR A 78 25.84 16.33 8.42
CA TYR A 78 25.45 16.62 9.81
C TYR A 78 24.65 15.51 10.47
N GLY A 79 24.41 14.37 9.77
CA GLY A 79 23.68 13.22 10.29
C GLY A 79 22.16 13.37 10.25
N ALA A 80 21.62 14.42 9.61
CA ALA A 80 20.20 14.58 9.40
C ALA A 80 19.73 13.80 8.15
N SER A 81 18.56 13.18 8.23
CA SER A 81 17.94 12.56 7.07
C SER A 81 17.63 13.64 6.02
N ILE A 82 18.02 13.42 4.76
CA ILE A 82 17.63 14.30 3.65
C ILE A 82 16.14 14.22 3.33
N TYR A 83 15.44 13.19 3.83
CA TYR A 83 14.00 13.07 3.75
C TYR A 83 13.38 13.48 5.10
N ASP A 84 12.62 14.55 5.09
CA ASP A 84 11.72 14.83 6.21
C ASP A 84 10.52 13.88 6.08
N ASP A 85 10.35 13.02 7.09
CA ASP A 85 9.26 12.03 7.15
C ASP A 85 7.86 12.67 7.05
N ARG A 86 7.74 13.94 7.44
CA ARG A 86 6.50 14.72 7.33
C ARG A 86 6.08 15.03 5.89
N GLY A 87 6.98 14.87 4.92
CA GLY A 87 6.71 15.12 3.49
C GLY A 87 5.92 14.00 2.81
N PHE A 88 5.84 12.83 3.40
CA PHE A 88 5.09 11.71 2.84
C PHE A 88 3.62 11.78 3.21
N ARG A 89 2.74 11.46 2.25
CA ARG A 89 1.31 11.28 2.51
C ARG A 89 0.67 10.28 1.55
N ILE A 90 -0.29 9.54 2.05
CA ILE A 90 -1.15 8.66 1.27
C ILE A 90 -2.14 9.53 0.49
N VAL A 91 -2.13 9.44 -0.84
CA VAL A 91 -3.02 10.21 -1.72
C VAL A 91 -4.07 9.37 -2.39
N GLU A 92 -3.84 8.09 -2.53
CA GLU A 92 -4.79 7.10 -3.04
C GLU A 92 -4.76 5.85 -2.18
N CYS A 93 -5.93 5.30 -1.93
CA CYS A 93 -6.07 4.04 -1.21
C CYS A 93 -7.37 3.36 -1.65
N TRP A 94 -7.28 2.07 -1.96
CA TRP A 94 -8.44 1.27 -2.32
C TRP A 94 -8.31 -0.16 -1.80
N GLY A 95 -9.46 -0.78 -1.55
CA GLY A 95 -9.55 -2.21 -1.28
C GLY A 95 -9.75 -2.98 -2.58
N ILE A 96 -9.19 -4.18 -2.66
CA ILE A 96 -9.34 -5.06 -3.82
C ILE A 96 -9.51 -6.51 -3.37
N HIS A 97 -10.43 -7.19 -4.03
CA HIS A 97 -10.78 -8.58 -3.75
C HIS A 97 -10.67 -9.43 -5.01
N TYR A 98 -10.08 -10.62 -4.86
CA TYR A 98 -9.89 -11.57 -5.95
C TYR A 98 -10.50 -12.92 -5.62
N ASN A 99 -11.15 -13.50 -6.59
CA ASN A 99 -11.61 -14.88 -6.60
C ASN A 99 -10.67 -15.77 -7.44
N LYS A 100 -10.94 -17.06 -7.42
CA LYS A 100 -10.21 -18.07 -8.21
C LYS A 100 -10.14 -17.66 -9.68
N GLY A 101 -8.96 -17.79 -10.25
CA GLY A 101 -8.67 -17.44 -11.65
C GLY A 101 -8.42 -15.96 -11.90
N GLN A 102 -8.73 -15.08 -10.94
CA GLN A 102 -8.49 -13.65 -11.07
C GLN A 102 -7.03 -13.29 -10.74
N TYR A 103 -6.51 -12.27 -11.41
CA TYR A 103 -5.11 -11.86 -11.37
C TYR A 103 -4.96 -10.36 -11.61
N VAL A 104 -3.74 -9.86 -11.59
CA VAL A 104 -3.38 -8.52 -12.06
C VAL A 104 -2.20 -8.64 -13.02
N THR A 105 -2.30 -7.97 -14.15
CA THR A 105 -1.22 -7.87 -15.13
C THR A 105 -0.07 -7.00 -14.61
N LYS A 106 1.12 -7.21 -15.15
CA LYS A 106 2.32 -6.41 -14.83
C LYS A 106 2.07 -4.93 -15.13
N HIS A 107 2.23 -4.09 -14.10
CA HIS A 107 2.03 -2.64 -14.15
C HIS A 107 2.82 -1.95 -13.05
N ASN A 108 2.85 -0.62 -13.05
CA ASN A 108 3.43 0.21 -12.00
C ASN A 108 2.54 1.43 -11.70
N HIS A 109 2.95 2.21 -10.72
CA HIS A 109 2.19 3.37 -10.24
C HIS A 109 2.97 4.70 -10.40
N PHE A 110 3.89 4.78 -11.38
CA PHE A 110 4.54 6.07 -11.69
C PHE A 110 3.47 7.14 -11.98
N PRO A 111 3.57 8.39 -11.47
CA PRO A 111 4.75 9.04 -10.88
C PRO A 111 4.76 9.13 -9.34
N PHE A 112 3.99 8.33 -8.61
CA PHE A 112 4.02 8.37 -7.15
C PHE A 112 5.42 7.99 -6.61
N ALA A 113 5.73 8.38 -5.38
CA ALA A 113 7.02 8.09 -4.75
C ALA A 113 7.09 6.62 -4.28
N LEU A 114 6.13 6.23 -3.45
CA LEU A 114 5.99 4.88 -2.93
C LEU A 114 4.58 4.35 -3.16
N SER A 115 4.46 3.03 -3.18
CA SER A 115 3.19 2.32 -3.09
C SER A 115 3.23 1.32 -1.95
N PHE A 116 2.07 0.97 -1.43
CA PHE A 116 1.94 -0.08 -0.43
C PHE A 116 0.87 -1.11 -0.81
N ASN A 117 1.06 -2.32 -0.31
CA ASN A 117 0.14 -3.44 -0.49
C ASN A 117 -0.02 -4.17 0.85
N TYR A 118 -1.14 -3.96 1.55
CA TYR A 118 -1.47 -4.62 2.81
C TYR A 118 -2.37 -5.83 2.57
N CYS A 119 -1.98 -6.98 3.08
CA CYS A 119 -2.75 -8.21 2.95
C CYS A 119 -3.80 -8.32 4.05
N VAL A 120 -5.07 -8.23 3.68
CA VAL A 120 -6.22 -8.44 4.58
C VAL A 120 -6.54 -9.93 4.69
N SER A 121 -6.56 -10.64 3.56
CA SER A 121 -6.88 -12.07 3.50
C SER A 121 -6.11 -12.76 2.37
N ALA A 122 -5.55 -13.91 2.67
CA ALA A 122 -4.87 -14.78 1.71
C ALA A 122 -5.17 -16.25 2.05
N PRO A 123 -6.33 -16.80 1.65
CA PRO A 123 -6.62 -18.23 1.78
C PRO A 123 -5.58 -19.09 1.07
N GLU A 124 -5.46 -20.35 1.47
CA GLU A 124 -4.57 -21.29 0.81
C GLU A 124 -4.83 -21.33 -0.71
N GLY A 125 -3.78 -21.23 -1.51
CA GLY A 125 -3.87 -21.09 -2.96
C GLY A 125 -3.97 -19.64 -3.46
N SER A 126 -3.93 -18.65 -2.59
CA SER A 126 -3.75 -17.24 -2.99
C SER A 126 -2.38 -17.06 -3.64
N SER A 127 -2.34 -16.26 -4.70
CA SER A 127 -1.10 -15.93 -5.39
C SER A 127 -0.22 -15.02 -4.54
N HIS A 128 1.08 -15.23 -4.57
CA HIS A 128 2.04 -14.30 -3.99
C HIS A 128 2.12 -12.99 -4.78
N PHE A 129 2.62 -11.95 -4.14
CA PHE A 129 2.89 -10.67 -4.76
C PHE A 129 4.25 -10.73 -5.46
N ILE A 130 4.30 -10.38 -6.74
CA ILE A 130 5.55 -10.39 -7.52
C ILE A 130 5.94 -8.95 -7.80
N LEU A 131 7.12 -8.56 -7.33
CA LEU A 131 7.70 -7.25 -7.51
C LEU A 131 8.99 -7.38 -8.35
N GLU A 132 9.00 -6.78 -9.52
CA GLU A 132 9.96 -7.00 -10.59
C GLU A 132 10.13 -8.48 -10.92
N GLU A 133 10.69 -9.34 -10.44
CA GLU A 133 10.70 -10.80 -10.61
C GLU A 133 10.90 -11.50 -9.25
N GLU A 134 10.82 -10.74 -8.16
CA GLU A 134 10.95 -11.26 -6.82
C GLU A 134 9.58 -11.61 -6.27
N GLU A 135 9.41 -12.86 -5.83
CA GLU A 135 8.18 -13.35 -5.22
C GLU A 135 8.16 -13.05 -3.73
N ILE A 136 7.21 -12.23 -3.31
CA ILE A 136 7.03 -11.83 -1.92
C ILE A 136 5.83 -12.59 -1.33
N GLU A 137 6.06 -13.32 -0.24
CA GLU A 137 5.02 -14.07 0.44
C GLU A 137 3.83 -13.18 0.82
N THR A 138 2.63 -13.54 0.34
CA THR A 138 1.39 -12.89 0.74
C THR A 138 0.92 -13.48 2.06
N LYS A 139 1.02 -12.69 3.13
CA LYS A 139 0.67 -13.07 4.50
C LYS A 139 -0.35 -12.09 5.08
N PRO A 140 -1.53 -12.55 5.59
CA PRO A 140 -2.48 -11.66 6.25
C PRO A 140 -1.83 -10.87 7.39
N GLY A 141 -2.10 -9.56 7.44
CA GLY A 141 -1.49 -8.63 8.40
C GLY A 141 -0.17 -8.01 7.94
N ARG A 142 0.38 -8.42 6.79
CA ARG A 142 1.63 -7.86 6.24
C ARG A 142 1.36 -6.73 5.28
N VAL A 143 2.12 -5.63 5.43
CA VAL A 143 2.26 -4.58 4.42
C VAL A 143 3.59 -4.75 3.68
N VAL A 144 3.58 -4.49 2.39
CA VAL A 144 4.77 -4.37 1.52
C VAL A 144 4.81 -2.96 0.98
N PHE A 145 5.89 -2.23 1.22
CA PHE A 145 6.18 -0.93 0.61
C PHE A 145 7.22 -1.10 -0.48
N PHE A 146 7.06 -0.37 -1.57
CA PHE A 146 7.98 -0.40 -2.71
C PHE A 146 7.93 0.91 -3.50
N GLN A 147 8.98 1.19 -4.30
CA GLN A 147 8.98 2.36 -5.17
C GLN A 147 7.92 2.21 -6.26
N SER A 148 7.11 3.25 -6.44
CA SER A 148 5.93 3.18 -7.33
C SER A 148 6.22 2.95 -8.80
N HIS A 149 7.45 3.17 -9.26
CA HIS A 149 7.88 2.87 -10.63
C HIS A 149 8.19 1.38 -10.87
N MET A 150 8.31 0.58 -9.81
CA MET A 150 8.59 -0.85 -9.92
C MET A 150 7.37 -1.61 -10.45
N ASN A 151 7.62 -2.47 -11.43
CA ASN A 151 6.58 -3.30 -11.98
C ASN A 151 6.19 -4.41 -11.02
N HIS A 152 4.87 -4.63 -10.88
CA HIS A 152 4.37 -5.69 -10.02
C HIS A 152 3.09 -6.32 -10.60
N TYR A 153 2.82 -7.53 -10.14
CA TYR A 153 1.68 -8.32 -10.59
C TYR A 153 1.37 -9.48 -9.65
N ILE A 154 0.28 -10.18 -9.90
CA ILE A 154 -0.03 -11.46 -9.28
C ILE A 154 -0.48 -12.46 -10.35
N HIS A 155 -0.11 -13.72 -10.19
CA HIS A 155 -0.62 -14.81 -11.00
C HIS A 155 -2.10 -15.10 -10.69
N PRO A 156 -2.82 -15.88 -11.55
CA PRO A 156 -4.17 -16.31 -11.24
C PRO A 156 -4.26 -17.01 -9.89
N ASN A 157 -5.16 -16.55 -9.03
CA ASN A 157 -5.42 -17.16 -7.73
C ASN A 157 -6.03 -18.55 -7.91
N LYS A 158 -5.64 -19.50 -7.05
CA LYS A 158 -6.19 -20.87 -7.04
C LYS A 158 -7.40 -21.02 -6.11
N SER A 159 -7.67 -19.98 -5.28
CA SER A 159 -8.76 -19.93 -4.32
C SER A 159 -9.52 -18.60 -4.41
N ASP A 160 -10.72 -18.56 -3.81
CA ASP A 160 -11.50 -17.36 -3.62
C ASP A 160 -11.06 -16.62 -2.34
N GLY A 161 -11.33 -15.32 -2.26
CA GLY A 161 -11.24 -14.57 -1.01
C GLY A 161 -9.91 -13.89 -0.72
N ARG A 162 -8.99 -13.78 -1.69
CA ARG A 162 -7.81 -12.92 -1.52
C ARG A 162 -8.23 -11.46 -1.47
N CYS A 163 -7.88 -10.76 -0.40
CA CYS A 163 -8.29 -9.37 -0.18
C CYS A 163 -7.10 -8.52 0.26
N MET A 164 -6.95 -7.35 -0.36
CA MET A 164 -5.86 -6.41 -0.12
C MET A 164 -6.40 -5.00 0.10
N VAL A 165 -5.67 -4.20 0.88
CA VAL A 165 -5.77 -2.73 0.88
C VAL A 165 -4.47 -2.19 0.33
N VAL A 166 -4.56 -1.41 -0.74
CA VAL A 166 -3.40 -0.91 -1.48
C VAL A 166 -3.48 0.60 -1.63
N GLY A 167 -2.35 1.26 -1.86
CA GLY A 167 -2.38 2.70 -2.04
C GLY A 167 -1.07 3.29 -2.55
N ASN A 168 -1.14 4.58 -2.88
CA ASN A 168 -0.08 5.37 -3.43
C ASN A 168 0.27 6.54 -2.51
N ILE A 169 1.57 6.81 -2.40
CA ILE A 169 2.17 7.78 -1.50
C ILE A 169 2.96 8.78 -2.33
N VAL A 170 2.74 10.06 -2.09
CA VAL A 170 3.56 11.14 -2.64
C VAL A 170 4.56 11.62 -1.60
N TYR A 171 5.67 12.17 -2.08
CA TYR A 171 6.56 12.98 -1.27
C TYR A 171 6.41 14.45 -1.70
N ASP A 172 5.99 15.29 -0.77
CA ASP A 172 5.80 16.71 -1.00
C ASP A 172 6.54 17.52 0.08
N PRO A 173 7.77 17.93 -0.19
CA PRO A 173 8.57 18.68 0.78
C PRO A 173 7.97 20.05 1.12
N GLN A 174 7.04 20.58 0.32
CA GLN A 174 6.40 21.87 0.60
C GLN A 174 5.47 21.84 1.82
N ILE A 175 4.99 20.65 2.19
CA ILE A 175 4.18 20.49 3.42
C ILE A 175 4.99 20.85 4.68
N ILE A 176 6.31 20.77 4.62
CA ILE A 176 7.23 20.93 5.72
C ILE A 176 7.62 22.39 5.93
N LEU A 177 7.57 23.19 4.86
CA LEU A 177 8.01 24.58 4.93
C LEU A 177 6.88 25.47 5.45
N PRO A 178 7.15 26.33 6.47
CA PRO A 178 6.16 27.31 6.93
C PRO A 178 5.72 28.19 5.74
N GLN A 179 4.41 28.42 5.59
CA GLN A 179 3.86 29.28 4.53
C GLN A 179 4.48 30.69 4.50
N SER A 180 5.08 31.14 5.62
CA SER A 180 5.78 32.42 5.73
C SER A 180 7.01 32.55 4.82
N LEU A 181 7.57 31.46 4.32
CA LEU A 181 8.74 31.50 3.42
C LEU A 181 8.37 31.74 1.94
N TYR A 182 7.09 31.70 1.61
CA TYR A 182 6.59 31.95 0.23
C TYR A 182 6.06 33.38 0.01
N GLN A 183 6.16 34.26 1.01
CA GLN A 183 5.66 35.64 0.93
C GLN A 183 6.76 36.69 0.74
N SER A 184 7.89 36.31 0.14
CA SER A 184 8.94 37.26 -0.22
C SER A 184 8.99 37.55 -1.70
#